data_93f37dc2cdc7e43d263a4b0a3ba9c65a
#
_entry.id   93f37dc2cdc7e43d263a4b0a3ba9c65a
#
_cell.length_a   1.000
_cell.length_b   1.000
_cell.length_c   1.000
_cell.angle_alpha   90.00
_cell.angle_beta   90.00
_cell.angle_gamma   90.00
#
_symmetry.space_group_name_H-M   'P 1'
#
loop_
_entity.id
_entity.type
_entity.pdbx_description
1 polymer ?
#
loop_
_entity_poly.entity_id
_entity_poly.type
_entity_poly.pdbx_seq_one_letter_code
_entity_poly.pdbx_strand_id
1 'polypeptide(L)'
;MSKKMVSLFLVLLMVFSATASLAEGSEIVVTDMFGREVTLSEPATRIVVMQPSDCEILCAIGCEEAIVGRGQYVDYPASILEVPVVQSGAETNVEEILALQPQVVLMNSMSQSEEQVKQLEENGVKVVVSTTSNIESVYTAIRLIGKLMGKDAEAEAVITDMQTTFDEIKAKTSGETKKVYFEISPPPYLYTAGSSSYMNELAEICGITNIFGDQEDAWLMISEEQVIERNPDYIVLITNMGSAGVEEILSREGWGDINAIKNQKVFNDDDSCMARPSPRLKDAAIELYNFVYEIEAEEEPAA
;
A
#
# COMPACT_ATOMS: atom_id res chain seq x y z
N MET A 1 67.67 -25.01 36.80
CA MET A 1 66.45 -24.83 35.96
C MET A 1 66.28 -23.35 35.66
N SER A 2 66.38 -23.00 34.43
CA SER A 2 66.68 -21.64 33.95
C SER A 2 65.45 -20.75 33.99
N LYS A 3 65.67 -19.49 34.41
CA LYS A 3 64.67 -18.40 34.45
C LYS A 3 63.99 -18.08 33.12
N LYS A 4 64.31 -18.80 32.05
CA LYS A 4 63.72 -18.62 30.68
C LYS A 4 62.46 -19.43 30.42
N MET A 5 62.10 -20.40 31.27
CA MET A 5 60.89 -21.21 31.10
C MET A 5 59.65 -20.62 31.79
N VAL A 6 59.81 -19.67 32.70
CA VAL A 6 58.69 -19.04 33.42
C VAL A 6 58.03 -17.90 32.59
N SER A 7 58.83 -17.30 31.66
CA SER A 7 58.37 -16.18 30.84
C SER A 7 57.53 -16.64 29.65
N LEU A 8 57.57 -17.90 29.25
CA LEU A 8 56.78 -18.41 28.09
C LEU A 8 55.37 -18.86 28.47
N PHE A 9 55.12 -19.12 29.77
CA PHE A 9 53.80 -19.52 30.26
C PHE A 9 52.90 -18.34 30.59
N LEU A 10 53.45 -17.13 30.78
CA LEU A 10 52.70 -15.91 31.06
C LEU A 10 52.19 -15.19 29.79
N VAL A 11 52.77 -15.48 28.63
CA VAL A 11 52.37 -14.90 27.34
C VAL A 11 51.24 -15.69 26.69
N LEU A 12 51.00 -16.95 27.08
CA LEU A 12 49.94 -17.79 26.52
C LEU A 12 48.60 -17.65 27.23
N LEU A 13 48.53 -16.85 28.32
CA LEU A 13 47.26 -16.62 29.06
C LEU A 13 46.61 -15.26 28.74
N MET A 14 47.21 -14.46 27.84
CA MET A 14 46.70 -13.14 27.45
C MET A 14 46.06 -13.08 26.06
N VAL A 15 45.80 -14.20 25.39
CA VAL A 15 45.26 -14.22 24.02
C VAL A 15 43.86 -14.81 23.99
N PHE A 16 43.18 -15.08 25.10
CA PHE A 16 41.84 -15.61 25.11
C PHE A 16 40.83 -14.72 25.88
N SER A 17 41.02 -13.41 25.74
CA SER A 17 39.94 -12.45 26.01
C SER A 17 39.57 -11.75 24.71
N ALA A 18 39.32 -12.52 23.65
CA ALA A 18 38.49 -12.06 22.55
C ALA A 18 37.07 -11.93 23.14
N THR A 19 36.77 -10.76 23.64
CA THR A 19 35.40 -10.32 23.90
C THR A 19 34.60 -10.67 22.67
N ALA A 20 33.73 -11.66 22.78
CA ALA A 20 32.55 -11.70 21.98
C ALA A 20 31.78 -10.39 22.32
N SER A 21 32.07 -9.33 21.58
CA SER A 21 31.15 -8.23 21.44
C SER A 21 29.92 -8.87 20.76
N LEU A 22 29.01 -9.33 21.57
CA LEU A 22 27.64 -9.45 21.13
C LEU A 22 27.34 -8.04 20.59
N ALA A 23 27.22 -7.91 19.30
CA ALA A 23 26.57 -6.76 18.70
C ALA A 23 25.18 -6.77 19.37
N GLU A 24 24.98 -5.92 20.37
CA GLU A 24 23.64 -5.54 20.80
C GLU A 24 22.98 -5.06 19.53
N GLY A 25 22.06 -5.86 18.97
CA GLY A 25 21.23 -5.45 17.85
C GLY A 25 20.58 -4.16 18.29
N SER A 26 20.79 -3.10 17.55
CA SER A 26 20.17 -1.81 17.88
C SER A 26 18.66 -2.02 17.86
N GLU A 27 18.04 -1.74 19.01
CA GLU A 27 16.59 -1.77 19.15
C GLU A 27 15.93 -0.96 18.02
N ILE A 28 14.93 -1.55 17.39
CA ILE A 28 14.18 -0.90 16.33
C ILE A 28 13.02 -0.15 16.98
N VAL A 29 13.08 1.18 16.90
CA VAL A 29 12.02 2.04 17.38
C VAL A 29 11.38 2.72 16.18
N VAL A 30 10.07 2.57 16.02
CA VAL A 30 9.27 3.24 15.00
C VAL A 30 8.13 4.00 15.65
N THR A 31 7.73 5.10 15.02
CA THR A 31 6.46 5.78 15.34
C THR A 31 5.48 5.42 14.26
N ASP A 32 4.38 4.78 14.60
CA ASP A 32 3.35 4.43 13.62
C ASP A 32 2.58 5.68 13.14
N MET A 33 1.72 5.50 12.15
CA MET A 33 1.02 6.64 11.54
C MET A 33 -0.12 7.19 12.42
N PHE A 34 -0.33 6.61 13.62
CA PHE A 34 -1.16 7.17 14.70
C PHE A 34 -0.36 7.83 15.80
N GLY A 35 0.98 7.96 15.63
CA GLY A 35 1.88 8.59 16.59
C GLY A 35 2.23 7.69 17.77
N ARG A 36 1.97 6.37 17.71
CA ARG A 36 2.34 5.41 18.76
C ARG A 36 3.75 4.92 18.52
N GLU A 37 4.54 4.87 19.59
CA GLU A 37 5.88 4.30 19.54
C GLU A 37 5.81 2.78 19.69
N VAL A 38 6.42 2.07 18.77
CA VAL A 38 6.54 0.61 18.76
C VAL A 38 8.01 0.23 18.74
N THR A 39 8.39 -0.63 19.67
CA THR A 39 9.77 -1.08 19.84
C THR A 39 9.89 -2.57 19.60
N LEU A 40 10.86 -2.98 18.78
CA LEU A 40 11.28 -4.36 18.56
C LEU A 40 12.76 -4.52 18.92
N SER A 41 13.14 -5.66 19.48
CA SER A 41 14.53 -5.98 19.78
C SER A 41 15.35 -6.38 18.53
N GLU A 42 14.66 -6.78 17.47
CA GLU A 42 15.23 -7.23 16.19
C GLU A 42 14.18 -7.05 15.07
N PRO A 43 14.56 -7.10 13.78
CA PRO A 43 13.61 -7.06 12.67
C PRO A 43 12.54 -8.12 12.78
N ALA A 44 11.31 -7.76 12.46
CA ALA A 44 10.20 -8.70 12.51
C ALA A 44 10.37 -9.81 11.47
N THR A 45 10.13 -11.05 11.88
CA THR A 45 10.17 -12.25 11.02
C THR A 45 8.84 -12.98 10.94
N ARG A 46 7.84 -12.54 11.73
CA ARG A 46 6.49 -13.11 11.76
C ARG A 46 5.46 -11.99 11.85
N ILE A 47 4.76 -11.75 10.75
CA ILE A 47 3.81 -10.66 10.62
C ILE A 47 2.44 -11.21 10.21
N VAL A 48 1.39 -10.72 10.83
CA VAL A 48 0.02 -10.81 10.30
C VAL A 48 -0.31 -9.46 9.65
N VAL A 49 -0.71 -9.50 8.38
CA VAL A 49 -1.05 -8.30 7.60
C VAL A 49 -2.56 -8.27 7.34
N MET A 50 -3.23 -7.20 7.80
CA MET A 50 -4.68 -7.12 7.77
C MET A 50 -5.21 -6.38 6.53
N GLN A 51 -4.35 -5.68 5.78
CA GLN A 51 -4.76 -4.91 4.61
C GLN A 51 -3.86 -5.15 3.39
N PRO A 52 -4.43 -5.08 2.17
CA PRO A 52 -3.70 -5.34 0.93
C PRO A 52 -2.46 -4.46 0.73
N SER A 53 -2.57 -3.15 0.95
CA SER A 53 -1.47 -2.21 0.73
C SER A 53 -0.21 -2.54 1.53
N ASP A 54 -0.34 -2.93 2.81
CA ASP A 54 0.80 -3.31 3.65
C ASP A 54 1.44 -4.62 3.19
N CYS A 55 0.61 -5.57 2.71
CA CYS A 55 1.12 -6.81 2.10
C CYS A 55 1.96 -6.51 0.86
N GLU A 56 1.46 -5.66 -0.03
CA GLU A 56 2.16 -5.26 -1.24
C GLU A 56 3.46 -4.52 -0.94
N ILE A 57 3.52 -3.72 0.13
CA ILE A 57 4.75 -3.10 0.62
C ILE A 57 5.75 -4.17 1.10
N LEU A 58 5.31 -5.11 1.95
CA LEU A 58 6.17 -6.21 2.43
C LEU A 58 6.75 -7.02 1.29
N CYS A 59 5.93 -7.35 0.29
CA CYS A 59 6.38 -8.08 -0.90
C CYS A 59 7.39 -7.25 -1.72
N ALA A 60 7.12 -5.96 -1.94
CA ALA A 60 7.99 -5.08 -2.71
C ALA A 60 9.38 -4.89 -2.10
N ILE A 61 9.50 -4.92 -0.76
CA ILE A 61 10.78 -4.86 -0.06
C ILE A 61 11.42 -6.24 0.19
N GLY A 62 10.85 -7.32 -0.39
CA GLY A 62 11.39 -8.68 -0.30
C GLY A 62 11.16 -9.38 1.05
N CYS A 63 10.08 -9.08 1.75
CA CYS A 63 9.74 -9.62 3.07
C CYS A 63 8.49 -10.51 3.08
N GLU A 64 8.09 -11.06 1.93
CA GLU A 64 6.92 -11.93 1.80
C GLU A 64 6.96 -13.15 2.75
N GLU A 65 8.14 -13.77 2.93
CA GLU A 65 8.30 -14.94 3.79
C GLU A 65 8.01 -14.67 5.29
N ALA A 66 8.02 -13.39 5.70
CA ALA A 66 7.66 -13.00 7.07
C ALA A 66 6.16 -13.02 7.33
N ILE A 67 5.32 -13.07 6.30
CA ILE A 67 3.88 -13.03 6.41
C ILE A 67 3.36 -14.41 6.81
N VAL A 68 2.85 -14.53 8.04
CA VAL A 68 2.33 -15.78 8.60
C VAL A 68 0.79 -15.84 8.64
N GLY A 69 0.13 -14.72 8.36
CA GLY A 69 -1.32 -14.61 8.27
C GLY A 69 -1.73 -13.37 7.51
N ARG A 70 -2.86 -13.43 6.81
CA ARG A 70 -3.39 -12.34 6.00
C ARG A 70 -4.87 -12.08 6.24
N GLY A 71 -5.29 -10.83 6.12
CA GLY A 71 -6.71 -10.48 6.08
C GLY A 71 -7.41 -11.05 4.84
N GLN A 72 -8.72 -11.19 4.90
CA GLN A 72 -9.53 -11.82 3.84
C GLN A 72 -9.45 -11.12 2.47
N TYR A 73 -9.13 -9.82 2.45
CA TYR A 73 -9.02 -9.02 1.22
C TYR A 73 -7.58 -8.89 0.70
N VAL A 74 -6.63 -9.53 1.37
CA VAL A 74 -5.22 -9.56 0.95
C VAL A 74 -5.05 -10.71 -0.04
N ASP A 75 -4.92 -10.41 -1.33
CA ASP A 75 -4.96 -11.38 -2.43
C ASP A 75 -3.84 -11.21 -3.47
N TYR A 76 -2.94 -10.24 -3.28
CA TYR A 76 -1.81 -9.99 -4.15
C TYR A 76 -0.48 -9.94 -3.37
N PRO A 77 0.61 -10.48 -3.93
CA PRO A 77 0.70 -11.29 -5.17
C PRO A 77 0.01 -12.67 -5.03
N ALA A 78 -0.11 -13.42 -6.13
CA ALA A 78 -0.80 -14.71 -6.11
C ALA A 78 -0.20 -15.72 -5.10
N SER A 79 1.10 -15.65 -4.82
CA SER A 79 1.79 -16.47 -3.82
C SER A 79 1.24 -16.29 -2.40
N ILE A 80 0.71 -15.11 -2.08
CA ILE A 80 0.16 -14.83 -0.75
C ILE A 80 -1.12 -15.62 -0.45
N LEU A 81 -1.78 -16.15 -1.47
CA LEU A 81 -3.00 -16.94 -1.31
C LEU A 81 -2.78 -18.24 -0.53
N GLU A 82 -1.55 -18.73 -0.47
CA GLU A 82 -1.15 -19.89 0.33
C GLU A 82 -1.04 -19.58 1.83
N VAL A 83 -0.98 -18.29 2.22
CA VAL A 83 -0.89 -17.88 3.62
C VAL A 83 -2.26 -17.97 4.29
N PRO A 84 -2.34 -18.47 5.55
CA PRO A 84 -3.58 -18.57 6.29
C PRO A 84 -4.36 -17.27 6.34
N VAL A 85 -5.66 -17.33 6.06
CA VAL A 85 -6.58 -16.20 6.18
C VAL A 85 -7.02 -16.06 7.62
N VAL A 86 -7.00 -14.81 8.14
CA VAL A 86 -7.66 -14.44 9.38
C VAL A 86 -8.84 -13.51 9.08
N GLN A 87 -9.91 -13.63 9.85
CA GLN A 87 -11.05 -12.75 9.70
C GLN A 87 -10.62 -11.30 10.02
N SER A 88 -10.94 -10.38 9.11
CA SER A 88 -10.54 -8.97 9.19
C SER A 88 -11.74 -8.03 9.12
N GLY A 89 -11.51 -6.77 9.44
CA GLY A 89 -12.54 -5.75 9.50
C GLY A 89 -13.13 -5.62 10.90
N ALA A 90 -14.39 -5.17 11.00
CA ALA A 90 -15.07 -4.97 12.28
C ALA A 90 -15.16 -6.24 13.13
N GLU A 91 -15.16 -7.41 12.51
CA GLU A 91 -15.21 -8.73 13.15
C GLU A 91 -13.84 -9.43 13.18
N THR A 92 -12.75 -8.66 13.24
CA THR A 92 -11.39 -9.23 13.34
C THR A 92 -11.29 -10.25 14.45
N ASN A 93 -10.84 -11.47 14.12
CA ASN A 93 -10.70 -12.55 15.06
C ASN A 93 -9.30 -12.54 15.70
N VAL A 94 -9.21 -11.98 16.90
CA VAL A 94 -7.95 -11.87 17.66
C VAL A 94 -7.37 -13.25 18.02
N GLU A 95 -8.20 -14.25 18.30
CA GLU A 95 -7.73 -15.61 18.66
C GLU A 95 -7.05 -16.29 17.45
N GLU A 96 -7.59 -16.12 16.25
CA GLU A 96 -6.95 -16.63 15.01
C GLU A 96 -5.58 -15.97 14.79
N ILE A 97 -5.47 -14.66 15.01
CA ILE A 97 -4.20 -13.93 14.92
C ILE A 97 -3.20 -14.48 15.93
N LEU A 98 -3.59 -14.60 17.20
CA LEU A 98 -2.72 -15.09 18.28
C LEU A 98 -2.24 -16.54 18.04
N ALA A 99 -3.09 -17.38 17.45
CA ALA A 99 -2.73 -18.77 17.11
C ALA A 99 -1.56 -18.84 16.09
N LEU A 100 -1.37 -17.82 15.26
CA LEU A 100 -0.27 -17.72 14.31
C LEU A 100 1.04 -17.22 14.97
N GLN A 101 1.00 -16.82 16.23
CA GLN A 101 2.14 -16.32 16.99
C GLN A 101 2.94 -15.22 16.26
N PRO A 102 2.29 -14.14 15.80
CA PRO A 102 3.01 -13.03 15.19
C PRO A 102 3.78 -12.21 16.21
N GLN A 103 4.86 -11.56 15.75
CA GLN A 103 5.53 -10.50 16.51
C GLN A 103 4.82 -9.16 16.30
N VAL A 104 4.34 -8.95 15.07
CA VAL A 104 3.70 -7.70 14.63
C VAL A 104 2.41 -8.01 13.89
N VAL A 105 1.40 -7.18 14.11
CA VAL A 105 0.20 -7.08 13.28
C VAL A 105 0.20 -5.71 12.61
N LEU A 106 0.16 -5.70 11.27
CA LEU A 106 -0.05 -4.49 10.48
C LEU A 106 -1.54 -4.32 10.21
N MET A 107 -2.09 -3.16 10.54
CA MET A 107 -3.52 -2.88 10.36
C MET A 107 -3.76 -1.40 10.03
N ASN A 108 -4.98 -1.06 9.62
CA ASN A 108 -5.38 0.33 9.40
C ASN A 108 -6.37 0.80 10.46
N SER A 109 -6.70 2.09 10.41
CA SER A 109 -7.63 2.73 11.35
C SER A 109 -9.11 2.42 11.10
N MET A 110 -9.45 1.87 9.94
CA MET A 110 -10.86 1.78 9.51
C MET A 110 -11.58 0.56 10.05
N SER A 111 -10.87 -0.49 10.41
CA SER A 111 -11.45 -1.82 10.56
C SER A 111 -11.28 -2.44 11.92
N GLN A 112 -10.44 -1.87 12.80
CA GLN A 112 -10.14 -2.47 14.09
C GLN A 112 -10.56 -1.55 15.23
N SER A 113 -11.10 -2.15 16.30
CA SER A 113 -11.44 -1.44 17.52
C SER A 113 -10.23 -1.29 18.45
N GLU A 114 -10.23 -0.26 19.29
CA GLU A 114 -9.23 -0.10 20.37
C GLU A 114 -9.15 -1.33 21.26
N GLU A 115 -10.26 -2.02 21.49
CA GLU A 115 -10.31 -3.25 22.29
C GLU A 115 -9.53 -4.39 21.63
N GLN A 116 -9.65 -4.58 20.31
CA GLN A 116 -8.89 -5.59 19.56
C GLN A 116 -7.39 -5.30 19.59
N VAL A 117 -7.00 -4.03 19.44
CA VAL A 117 -5.60 -3.60 19.56
C VAL A 117 -5.07 -3.93 20.96
N LYS A 118 -5.80 -3.56 22.01
CA LYS A 118 -5.44 -3.82 23.39
C LYS A 118 -5.29 -5.31 23.68
N GLN A 119 -6.20 -6.15 23.20
CA GLN A 119 -6.12 -7.61 23.38
C GLN A 119 -4.86 -8.20 22.73
N LEU A 120 -4.46 -7.73 21.54
CA LEU A 120 -3.22 -8.14 20.90
C LEU A 120 -1.99 -7.73 21.72
N GLU A 121 -1.94 -6.47 22.17
CA GLU A 121 -0.82 -5.93 22.93
C GLU A 121 -0.68 -6.59 24.33
N GLU A 122 -1.78 -6.89 25.02
CA GLU A 122 -1.80 -7.64 26.28
C GLU A 122 -1.25 -9.07 26.13
N ASN A 123 -1.31 -9.65 24.93
CA ASN A 123 -0.72 -10.93 24.59
C ASN A 123 0.70 -10.81 24.00
N GLY A 124 1.33 -9.64 24.08
CA GLY A 124 2.72 -9.41 23.67
C GLY A 124 2.92 -9.18 22.16
N VAL A 125 1.85 -9.10 21.38
CA VAL A 125 1.91 -8.80 19.94
C VAL A 125 1.99 -7.29 19.76
N LYS A 126 2.91 -6.82 18.93
CA LYS A 126 3.00 -5.41 18.58
C LYS A 126 2.01 -5.06 17.48
N VAL A 127 1.26 -3.99 17.67
CA VAL A 127 0.35 -3.48 16.65
C VAL A 127 0.93 -2.21 16.04
N VAL A 128 1.01 -2.18 14.70
CA VAL A 128 1.48 -1.04 13.93
C VAL A 128 0.38 -0.62 12.98
N VAL A 129 -0.01 0.64 13.05
CA VAL A 129 -1.05 1.20 12.19
C VAL A 129 -0.41 2.00 11.06
N SER A 130 -0.78 1.64 9.83
CA SER A 130 -0.55 2.44 8.63
C SER A 130 -1.87 3.07 8.18
N THR A 131 -1.85 4.30 7.70
CA THR A 131 -3.01 4.96 7.10
C THR A 131 -2.54 5.88 5.99
N THR A 132 -3.10 5.69 4.80
CA THR A 132 -2.61 6.34 3.59
C THR A 132 -3.77 7.02 2.88
N SER A 133 -3.63 8.30 2.57
CA SER A 133 -4.60 9.08 1.81
C SER A 133 -4.00 9.73 0.56
N ASN A 134 -2.70 10.04 0.60
CA ASN A 134 -1.94 10.66 -0.48
C ASN A 134 -0.62 9.93 -0.72
N ILE A 135 0.09 10.23 -1.79
CA ILE A 135 1.34 9.54 -2.19
C ILE A 135 2.44 9.70 -1.13
N GLU A 136 2.57 10.86 -0.48
CA GLU A 136 3.57 11.05 0.57
C GLU A 136 3.30 10.15 1.79
N SER A 137 2.02 9.92 2.14
CA SER A 137 1.65 8.98 3.19
C SER A 137 1.95 7.52 2.81
N VAL A 138 1.88 7.18 1.52
CA VAL A 138 2.34 5.86 1.02
C VAL A 138 3.86 5.71 1.20
N TYR A 139 4.65 6.72 0.86
CA TYR A 139 6.09 6.70 1.12
C TYR A 139 6.42 6.56 2.62
N THR A 140 5.63 7.23 3.47
CA THR A 140 5.75 7.10 4.93
C THR A 140 5.47 5.67 5.39
N ALA A 141 4.44 5.02 4.87
CA ALA A 141 4.12 3.62 5.18
C ALA A 141 5.22 2.66 4.70
N ILE A 142 5.78 2.89 3.50
CA ILE A 142 6.90 2.10 2.96
C ILE A 142 8.12 2.22 3.88
N ARG A 143 8.50 3.43 4.32
CA ARG A 143 9.61 3.63 5.26
C ARG A 143 9.34 3.01 6.62
N LEU A 144 8.12 3.14 7.15
CA LEU A 144 7.71 2.55 8.42
C LEU A 144 7.88 1.03 8.41
N ILE A 145 7.34 0.37 7.38
CA ILE A 145 7.41 -1.09 7.22
C ILE A 145 8.84 -1.52 6.92
N GLY A 146 9.58 -0.78 6.06
CA GLY A 146 10.99 -1.03 5.81
C GLY A 146 11.82 -1.04 7.09
N LYS A 147 11.61 -0.06 7.96
CA LYS A 147 12.32 0.02 9.25
C LYS A 147 11.96 -1.12 10.19
N LEU A 148 10.69 -1.53 10.29
CA LEU A 148 10.24 -2.70 11.06
C LEU A 148 10.93 -4.00 10.61
N MET A 149 11.23 -4.10 9.32
CA MET A 149 11.83 -5.27 8.70
C MET A 149 13.36 -5.19 8.62
N GLY A 150 13.99 -4.07 9.03
CA GLY A 150 15.41 -3.82 8.81
C GLY A 150 15.80 -3.69 7.33
N LYS A 151 14.88 -3.18 6.51
CA LYS A 151 14.93 -3.06 5.05
C LYS A 151 14.85 -1.61 4.58
N ASP A 152 15.53 -0.69 5.27
CA ASP A 152 15.49 0.74 4.95
C ASP A 152 15.99 1.03 3.53
N ALA A 153 17.02 0.34 3.05
CA ALA A 153 17.58 0.55 1.72
C ALA A 153 16.63 0.07 0.62
N GLU A 154 15.99 -1.09 0.81
CA GLU A 154 15.00 -1.64 -0.12
C GLU A 154 13.75 -0.75 -0.15
N ALA A 155 13.30 -0.22 0.99
CA ALA A 155 12.20 0.73 1.07
C ALA A 155 12.47 2.01 0.27
N GLU A 156 13.65 2.61 0.44
CA GLU A 156 14.02 3.82 -0.34
C GLU A 156 14.18 3.51 -1.84
N ALA A 157 14.62 2.30 -2.21
CA ALA A 157 14.69 1.88 -3.60
C ALA A 157 13.28 1.79 -4.25
N VAL A 158 12.31 1.24 -3.53
CA VAL A 158 10.89 1.19 -3.96
C VAL A 158 10.33 2.59 -4.15
N ILE A 159 10.57 3.50 -3.21
CA ILE A 159 10.11 4.90 -3.30
C ILE A 159 10.74 5.60 -4.50
N THR A 160 12.04 5.40 -4.71
CA THR A 160 12.77 5.99 -5.84
C THR A 160 12.22 5.52 -7.18
N ASP A 161 11.88 4.24 -7.29
CA ASP A 161 11.28 3.65 -8.48
C ASP A 161 9.89 4.26 -8.78
N MET A 162 9.04 4.39 -7.76
CA MET A 162 7.75 5.07 -7.88
C MET A 162 7.91 6.52 -8.35
N GLN A 163 8.80 7.29 -7.71
CA GLN A 163 9.06 8.69 -8.07
C GLN A 163 9.57 8.84 -9.50
N THR A 164 10.49 7.96 -9.91
CA THR A 164 11.02 7.95 -11.28
C THR A 164 9.90 7.72 -12.30
N THR A 165 9.05 6.73 -12.05
CA THR A 165 7.89 6.43 -12.92
C THR A 165 6.94 7.63 -13.02
N PHE A 166 6.61 8.25 -11.89
CA PHE A 166 5.73 9.42 -11.87
C PHE A 166 6.34 10.62 -12.63
N ASP A 167 7.63 10.86 -12.47
CA ASP A 167 8.31 11.94 -13.17
C ASP A 167 8.39 11.69 -14.69
N GLU A 168 8.60 10.44 -15.11
CA GLU A 168 8.58 10.04 -16.52
C GLU A 168 7.19 10.24 -17.15
N ILE A 169 6.11 9.94 -16.41
CA ILE A 169 4.73 10.17 -16.88
C ILE A 169 4.48 11.67 -16.99
N LYS A 170 4.79 12.46 -15.96
CA LYS A 170 4.65 13.93 -15.97
C LYS A 170 5.38 14.57 -17.15
N ALA A 171 6.57 14.08 -17.48
CA ALA A 171 7.37 14.60 -18.61
C ALA A 171 6.73 14.35 -19.99
N LYS A 172 5.84 13.37 -20.09
CA LYS A 172 5.13 13.01 -21.34
C LYS A 172 3.78 13.74 -21.47
N THR A 173 3.26 14.33 -20.39
CA THR A 173 1.95 15.00 -20.43
C THR A 173 2.01 16.32 -21.21
N SER A 174 1.03 16.55 -22.05
CA SER A 174 0.93 17.73 -22.91
C SER A 174 -0.29 18.56 -22.53
N GLY A 175 -0.31 19.30 -21.47
CA GLY A 175 -1.21 20.42 -21.17
C GLY A 175 -2.69 20.40 -21.61
N GLU A 176 -3.22 19.29 -22.12
CA GLU A 176 -4.63 19.13 -22.46
C GLU A 176 -5.46 18.96 -21.19
N THR A 177 -6.58 19.69 -21.10
CA THR A 177 -7.49 19.63 -19.96
C THR A 177 -8.52 18.51 -20.16
N LYS A 178 -8.10 17.25 -20.05
CA LYS A 178 -8.98 16.08 -20.03
C LYS A 178 -9.54 15.93 -18.60
N LYS A 179 -10.81 15.52 -18.48
CA LYS A 179 -11.50 15.39 -17.19
C LYS A 179 -11.76 13.93 -16.85
N VAL A 180 -11.42 13.51 -15.64
CA VAL A 180 -11.68 12.16 -15.14
C VAL A 180 -12.59 12.17 -13.92
N TYR A 181 -13.46 11.18 -13.85
CA TYR A 181 -14.26 10.82 -12.69
C TYR A 181 -13.79 9.45 -12.16
N PHE A 182 -13.52 9.39 -10.86
CA PHE A 182 -13.22 8.14 -10.17
C PHE A 182 -14.44 7.66 -9.42
N GLU A 183 -15.01 6.53 -9.81
CA GLU A 183 -16.12 5.90 -9.08
C GLU A 183 -15.57 4.86 -8.12
N ILE A 184 -15.61 5.16 -6.82
CA ILE A 184 -15.12 4.29 -5.75
C ILE A 184 -16.19 3.28 -5.32
N SER A 185 -17.46 3.69 -5.35
CA SER A 185 -18.58 2.80 -5.10
C SER A 185 -19.78 3.20 -5.94
N PRO A 186 -20.60 2.22 -6.39
CA PRO A 186 -21.78 2.47 -7.24
C PRO A 186 -22.96 3.04 -6.44
N PRO A 187 -24.03 3.51 -7.14
CA PRO A 187 -25.28 3.87 -6.50
C PRO A 187 -25.84 2.76 -5.59
N PRO A 188 -26.59 3.08 -4.52
CA PRO A 188 -27.06 4.42 -4.16
C PRO A 188 -26.06 5.25 -3.33
N TYR A 189 -24.89 4.74 -3.03
CA TYR A 189 -23.86 5.41 -2.20
C TYR A 189 -22.62 5.70 -3.04
N LEU A 190 -22.76 6.64 -3.99
CA LEU A 190 -21.66 7.07 -4.82
C LEU A 190 -20.56 7.73 -3.98
N TYR A 191 -19.37 7.15 -3.99
CA TYR A 191 -18.16 7.75 -3.44
C TYR A 191 -17.15 8.05 -4.54
N THR A 192 -16.43 9.16 -4.37
CA THR A 192 -15.37 9.60 -5.27
C THR A 192 -14.19 10.17 -4.49
N ALA A 193 -13.13 10.49 -5.22
CA ALA A 193 -11.89 11.07 -4.73
C ALA A 193 -11.89 12.60 -4.90
N GLY A 194 -11.54 13.34 -3.83
CA GLY A 194 -11.28 14.77 -3.88
C GLY A 194 -9.79 15.10 -3.87
N SER A 195 -9.45 16.39 -3.69
CA SER A 195 -8.08 16.91 -3.88
C SER A 195 -7.04 16.36 -2.90
N SER A 196 -7.43 15.92 -1.70
CA SER A 196 -6.49 15.35 -0.72
C SER A 196 -6.25 13.86 -0.89
N SER A 197 -6.71 13.25 -1.99
CA SER A 197 -6.54 11.82 -2.28
C SER A 197 -5.36 11.53 -3.21
N TYR A 198 -4.75 10.35 -3.05
CA TYR A 198 -3.74 9.85 -4.00
C TYR A 198 -4.30 9.66 -5.42
N MET A 199 -5.61 9.42 -5.57
CA MET A 199 -6.25 9.33 -6.89
C MET A 199 -6.25 10.68 -7.62
N ASN A 200 -6.45 11.79 -6.88
CA ASN A 200 -6.29 13.12 -7.45
C ASN A 200 -4.83 13.37 -7.86
N GLU A 201 -3.87 12.97 -7.01
CA GLU A 201 -2.45 13.09 -7.34
C GLU A 201 -2.07 12.25 -8.58
N LEU A 202 -2.63 11.04 -8.74
CA LEU A 202 -2.47 10.24 -9.97
C LEU A 202 -3.02 10.96 -11.21
N ALA A 203 -4.19 11.60 -11.08
CA ALA A 203 -4.74 12.41 -12.17
C ALA A 203 -3.79 13.56 -12.54
N GLU A 204 -3.24 14.28 -11.55
CA GLU A 204 -2.28 15.36 -11.76
C GLU A 204 -0.97 14.85 -12.39
N ILE A 205 -0.46 13.68 -11.96
CA ILE A 205 0.71 13.03 -12.55
C ILE A 205 0.47 12.74 -14.04
N CYS A 206 -0.72 12.28 -14.39
CA CYS A 206 -1.13 12.01 -15.77
C CYS A 206 -1.53 13.27 -16.55
N GLY A 207 -1.44 14.47 -15.97
CA GLY A 207 -1.81 15.72 -16.64
C GLY A 207 -3.30 15.85 -16.96
N ILE A 208 -4.17 15.21 -16.17
CA ILE A 208 -5.62 15.23 -16.29
C ILE A 208 -6.26 15.84 -15.04
N THR A 209 -7.50 16.29 -15.17
CA THR A 209 -8.21 16.96 -14.07
C THR A 209 -9.27 16.03 -13.47
N ASN A 210 -9.14 15.70 -12.19
CA ASN A 210 -10.22 15.09 -11.44
C ASN A 210 -11.40 16.07 -11.34
N ILE A 211 -12.61 15.66 -11.76
CA ILE A 211 -13.78 16.53 -11.74
C ILE A 211 -14.21 16.96 -10.33
N PHE A 212 -13.75 16.28 -9.29
CA PHE A 212 -13.95 16.63 -7.87
C PHE A 212 -12.68 17.15 -7.19
N GLY A 213 -11.63 17.48 -7.94
CA GLY A 213 -10.40 18.08 -7.42
C GLY A 213 -10.56 19.49 -6.80
N ASP A 214 -11.77 20.09 -6.88
CA ASP A 214 -12.15 21.32 -6.18
C ASP A 214 -12.69 21.09 -4.76
N GLN A 215 -12.81 19.84 -4.32
CA GLN A 215 -13.26 19.44 -2.99
C GLN A 215 -12.06 18.99 -2.15
N GLU A 216 -11.93 19.55 -0.92
CA GLU A 216 -10.75 19.32 -0.08
C GLU A 216 -10.69 17.92 0.55
N ASP A 217 -11.84 17.29 0.82
CA ASP A 217 -11.88 15.95 1.40
C ASP A 217 -11.23 14.92 0.47
N ALA A 218 -10.55 13.92 1.04
CA ALA A 218 -9.98 12.83 0.24
C ALA A 218 -11.05 11.92 -0.37
N TRP A 219 -12.13 11.67 0.39
CA TRP A 219 -13.22 10.76 0.02
C TRP A 219 -14.56 11.44 0.23
N LEU A 220 -15.38 11.49 -0.82
CA LEU A 220 -16.62 12.24 -0.86
C LEU A 220 -17.81 11.36 -1.21
N MET A 221 -18.90 11.53 -0.52
CA MET A 221 -20.19 11.03 -0.99
C MET A 221 -20.84 12.09 -1.88
N ILE A 222 -21.23 11.69 -3.08
CA ILE A 222 -21.76 12.58 -4.12
C ILE A 222 -23.10 12.08 -4.66
N SER A 223 -23.73 12.88 -5.53
CA SER A 223 -24.90 12.47 -6.29
C SER A 223 -24.59 12.29 -7.78
N GLU A 224 -25.44 11.54 -8.47
CA GLU A 224 -25.35 11.34 -9.92
C GLU A 224 -25.44 12.65 -10.70
N GLU A 225 -26.31 13.58 -10.25
CA GLU A 225 -26.47 14.90 -10.87
C GLU A 225 -25.17 15.70 -10.87
N GLN A 226 -24.35 15.58 -9.80
CA GLN A 226 -23.05 16.26 -9.74
C GLN A 226 -22.08 15.72 -10.78
N VAL A 227 -22.10 14.42 -11.06
CA VAL A 227 -21.29 13.81 -12.11
C VAL A 227 -21.76 14.28 -13.49
N ILE A 228 -23.08 14.26 -13.74
CA ILE A 228 -23.68 14.71 -15.00
C ILE A 228 -23.34 16.19 -15.27
N GLU A 229 -23.47 17.07 -14.26
CA GLU A 229 -23.16 18.51 -14.39
C GLU A 229 -21.68 18.76 -14.70
N ARG A 230 -20.76 18.01 -14.05
CA ARG A 230 -19.32 18.16 -14.23
C ARG A 230 -18.82 17.56 -15.54
N ASN A 231 -19.58 16.66 -16.15
CA ASN A 231 -19.40 16.07 -17.46
C ASN A 231 -17.96 15.58 -17.72
N PRO A 232 -17.53 14.46 -17.13
CA PRO A 232 -16.20 13.90 -17.35
C PRO A 232 -16.01 13.36 -18.77
N ASP A 233 -14.77 13.41 -19.25
CA ASP A 233 -14.35 12.82 -20.53
C ASP A 233 -13.97 11.33 -20.37
N TYR A 234 -13.57 10.92 -19.14
CA TYR A 234 -13.16 9.58 -18.76
C TYR A 234 -13.78 9.19 -17.43
N ILE A 235 -14.15 7.92 -17.29
CA ILE A 235 -14.62 7.34 -16.02
C ILE A 235 -13.71 6.16 -15.66
N VAL A 236 -13.25 6.12 -14.41
CA VAL A 236 -12.44 5.04 -13.86
C VAL A 236 -13.21 4.40 -12.72
N LEU A 237 -13.50 3.10 -12.86
CA LEU A 237 -14.09 2.26 -11.82
C LEU A 237 -12.99 1.71 -10.92
N ILE A 238 -13.07 2.04 -9.64
CA ILE A 238 -12.07 1.60 -8.65
C ILE A 238 -12.45 0.24 -8.05
N THR A 239 -13.74 -0.06 -7.97
CA THR A 239 -14.21 -1.38 -7.55
C THR A 239 -14.10 -2.36 -8.71
N ASN A 240 -13.34 -3.44 -8.51
CA ASN A 240 -13.23 -4.50 -9.51
C ASN A 240 -14.58 -5.18 -9.72
N MET A 241 -15.32 -4.74 -10.72
CA MET A 241 -16.61 -5.33 -11.16
C MET A 241 -16.47 -6.03 -12.52
N GLY A 242 -15.25 -6.08 -13.06
CA GLY A 242 -14.98 -6.63 -14.38
C GLY A 242 -15.74 -5.92 -15.50
N SER A 243 -15.92 -6.61 -16.62
CA SER A 243 -16.67 -6.07 -17.77
C SER A 243 -18.12 -5.70 -17.45
N ALA A 244 -18.75 -6.36 -16.47
CA ALA A 244 -20.10 -6.05 -16.02
C ALA A 244 -20.21 -4.64 -15.40
N GLY A 245 -19.17 -4.16 -14.75
CA GLY A 245 -19.11 -2.79 -14.21
C GLY A 245 -19.07 -1.74 -15.31
N VAL A 246 -18.27 -1.96 -16.34
CA VAL A 246 -18.21 -1.08 -17.52
C VAL A 246 -19.57 -1.03 -18.26
N GLU A 247 -20.20 -2.18 -18.47
CA GLU A 247 -21.53 -2.27 -19.11
C GLU A 247 -22.62 -1.54 -18.28
N GLU A 248 -22.57 -1.67 -16.97
CA GLU A 248 -23.49 -0.98 -16.06
C GLU A 248 -23.36 0.54 -16.21
N ILE A 249 -22.15 1.08 -16.13
CA ILE A 249 -21.88 2.52 -16.30
C ILE A 249 -22.34 3.00 -17.67
N LEU A 250 -22.00 2.30 -18.75
CA LEU A 250 -22.36 2.69 -20.11
C LEU A 250 -23.88 2.68 -20.37
N SER A 251 -24.63 1.89 -19.59
CA SER A 251 -26.10 1.77 -19.70
C SER A 251 -26.88 2.51 -18.61
N ARG A 252 -26.18 3.21 -17.69
CA ARG A 252 -26.79 3.88 -16.53
C ARG A 252 -27.78 4.96 -16.98
N GLU A 253 -28.99 4.89 -16.42
CA GLU A 253 -30.07 5.81 -16.76
C GLU A 253 -29.72 7.27 -16.44
N GLY A 254 -29.95 8.18 -17.36
CA GLY A 254 -29.68 9.59 -17.22
C GLY A 254 -28.22 10.01 -17.56
N TRP A 255 -27.29 9.05 -17.76
CA TRP A 255 -25.88 9.35 -18.03
C TRP A 255 -25.52 9.48 -19.51
N GLY A 256 -26.46 9.20 -20.41
CA GLY A 256 -26.22 9.16 -21.86
C GLY A 256 -25.65 10.44 -22.49
N ASP A 257 -25.75 11.59 -21.78
CA ASP A 257 -25.19 12.86 -22.26
C ASP A 257 -23.77 13.15 -21.77
N ILE A 258 -23.22 12.35 -20.85
CA ILE A 258 -21.84 12.47 -20.37
C ILE A 258 -20.86 12.13 -21.49
N ASN A 259 -19.79 12.92 -21.65
CA ASN A 259 -18.78 12.73 -22.69
C ASN A 259 -18.15 11.33 -22.65
N ALA A 260 -17.80 10.85 -21.44
CA ALA A 260 -17.22 9.52 -21.25
C ALA A 260 -18.16 8.42 -21.77
N ILE A 261 -19.45 8.54 -21.56
CA ILE A 261 -20.46 7.55 -22.01
C ILE A 261 -20.61 7.60 -23.52
N LYS A 262 -20.76 8.80 -24.11
CA LYS A 262 -20.86 8.97 -25.57
C LYS A 262 -19.67 8.40 -26.32
N ASN A 263 -18.48 8.53 -25.75
CA ASN A 263 -17.22 8.10 -26.34
C ASN A 263 -16.74 6.71 -25.86
N GLN A 264 -17.52 6.03 -25.01
CA GLN A 264 -17.18 4.73 -24.42
C GLN A 264 -15.83 4.72 -23.68
N LYS A 265 -15.51 5.84 -23.00
CA LYS A 265 -14.28 6.03 -22.23
C LYS A 265 -14.49 5.68 -20.76
N VAL A 266 -14.71 4.40 -20.52
CA VAL A 266 -14.85 3.81 -19.16
C VAL A 266 -13.80 2.75 -18.98
N PHE A 267 -13.02 2.87 -17.91
CA PHE A 267 -11.95 1.94 -17.52
C PHE A 267 -12.32 1.26 -16.19
N ASN A 268 -12.03 -0.02 -16.06
CA ASN A 268 -12.16 -0.76 -14.81
C ASN A 268 -10.77 -1.11 -14.27
N ASP A 269 -10.52 -0.82 -13.00
CA ASP A 269 -9.26 -1.17 -12.30
C ASP A 269 -9.29 -2.66 -11.93
N ASP A 270 -9.09 -3.53 -12.94
CA ASP A 270 -9.21 -4.99 -12.80
C ASP A 270 -8.18 -5.55 -11.81
N ASP A 271 -6.96 -4.99 -11.79
CA ASP A 271 -5.87 -5.43 -10.92
C ASP A 271 -5.88 -4.75 -9.55
N SER A 272 -6.86 -3.88 -9.31
CA SER A 272 -7.02 -3.12 -8.06
C SER A 272 -5.79 -2.27 -7.68
N CYS A 273 -4.99 -1.84 -8.66
CA CYS A 273 -3.81 -0.99 -8.42
C CYS A 273 -4.19 0.38 -7.89
N MET A 274 -5.29 0.97 -8.41
CA MET A 274 -5.79 2.28 -7.97
C MET A 274 -6.58 2.20 -6.65
N ALA A 275 -7.13 1.01 -6.34
CA ALA A 275 -7.86 0.80 -5.08
C ALA A 275 -6.93 0.70 -3.86
N ARG A 276 -5.62 0.46 -4.08
CA ARG A 276 -4.66 0.12 -3.02
C ARG A 276 -3.52 1.11 -2.97
N PRO A 277 -3.45 1.97 -1.94
CA PRO A 277 -2.33 2.90 -1.76
C PRO A 277 -1.05 2.15 -1.35
N SER A 278 -0.34 1.64 -2.33
CA SER A 278 0.82 0.75 -2.25
C SER A 278 1.89 1.12 -3.28
N PRO A 279 3.03 0.43 -3.35
CA PRO A 279 4.00 0.61 -4.44
C PRO A 279 3.42 0.47 -5.85
N ARG A 280 2.31 -0.26 -6.02
CA ARG A 280 1.63 -0.43 -7.31
C ARG A 280 0.88 0.82 -7.81
N LEU A 281 0.83 1.90 -7.03
CA LEU A 281 0.34 3.18 -7.55
C LEU A 281 1.14 3.69 -8.75
N LYS A 282 2.40 3.26 -8.93
CA LYS A 282 3.16 3.55 -10.16
C LYS A 282 2.55 2.85 -11.38
N ASP A 283 2.09 1.60 -11.21
CA ASP A 283 1.45 0.81 -12.27
C ASP A 283 0.07 1.42 -12.58
N ALA A 284 -0.69 1.80 -11.54
CA ALA A 284 -1.94 2.54 -11.68
C ALA A 284 -1.77 3.85 -12.49
N ALA A 285 -0.68 4.59 -12.25
CA ALA A 285 -0.38 5.80 -13.02
C ALA A 285 -0.09 5.48 -14.51
N ILE A 286 0.64 4.39 -14.79
CA ILE A 286 0.91 3.93 -16.15
C ILE A 286 -0.40 3.55 -16.85
N GLU A 287 -1.25 2.76 -16.21
CA GLU A 287 -2.53 2.32 -16.75
C GLU A 287 -3.46 3.51 -17.03
N LEU A 288 -3.60 4.42 -16.06
CA LEU A 288 -4.40 5.63 -16.22
C LEU A 288 -3.90 6.50 -17.38
N TYR A 289 -2.57 6.70 -17.47
CA TYR A 289 -1.95 7.44 -18.56
C TYR A 289 -2.23 6.77 -19.91
N ASN A 290 -1.99 5.48 -20.03
CA ASN A 290 -2.21 4.73 -21.27
C ASN A 290 -3.69 4.78 -21.69
N PHE A 291 -4.62 4.61 -20.74
CA PHE A 291 -6.06 4.71 -21.02
C PHE A 291 -6.46 6.10 -21.55
N VAL A 292 -6.00 7.16 -20.89
CA VAL A 292 -6.40 8.54 -21.25
C VAL A 292 -5.75 9.00 -22.55
N TYR A 293 -4.53 8.56 -22.85
CA TYR A 293 -3.80 8.94 -24.07
C TYR A 293 -3.87 7.88 -25.19
N GLU A 294 -4.69 6.81 -24.99
CA GLU A 294 -4.96 5.78 -25.99
C GLU A 294 -3.67 5.07 -26.48
N ILE A 295 -2.76 4.84 -25.55
CA ILE A 295 -1.52 4.12 -25.82
C ILE A 295 -1.79 2.63 -25.66
N GLU A 296 -1.64 1.86 -26.75
CA GLU A 296 -1.72 0.40 -26.67
C GLU A 296 -0.59 -0.13 -25.79
N ALA A 297 -0.92 -1.00 -24.83
CA ALA A 297 0.10 -1.70 -24.06
C ALA A 297 0.98 -2.50 -25.01
N GLU A 298 2.31 -2.34 -24.93
CA GLU A 298 3.21 -3.25 -25.64
C GLU A 298 2.95 -4.66 -25.10
N GLU A 299 2.54 -5.60 -25.99
CA GLU A 299 2.40 -7.01 -25.60
C GLU A 299 3.77 -7.49 -25.12
N GLU A 300 3.88 -7.85 -23.82
CA GLU A 300 5.07 -8.56 -23.34
C GLU A 300 5.23 -9.84 -24.18
N PRO A 301 6.41 -10.08 -24.77
CA PRO A 301 6.63 -11.29 -25.50
C PRO A 301 6.45 -12.49 -24.57
N ALA A 302 5.51 -13.37 -24.91
CA ALA A 302 5.21 -14.58 -24.14
C ALA A 302 6.51 -15.34 -23.85
N ALA A 303 6.81 -15.53 -22.56
CA ALA A 303 8.00 -16.21 -22.05
C ALA A 303 7.94 -17.74 -22.23
#